data_54b508fb45cdb33f701609fb63d05ec9
#
_entry.id   54b508fb45cdb33f701609fb63d05ec9
#
_cell.length_a   1.000
_cell.length_b   1.000
_cell.length_c   1.000
_cell.angle_alpha   90.00
_cell.angle_beta   90.00
_cell.angle_gamma   90.00
#
_symmetry.space_group_name_H-M   'P 1'
#
loop_
_entity.id
_entity.type
_entity.pdbx_description
1 polymer ?
#
loop_
_entity_poly.entity_id
_entity_poly.type
_entity_poly.pdbx_seq_one_letter_code
_entity_poly.pdbx_strand_id
1 'polypeptide(L)'
;MITALHLQQASRLRGQVNALTRRLRREAQADPVQFSQLVVLGAIDRLGGEPTPSELASAERMRSSNLAALLRELESGGLIRRHADPADGRKSRVSLSASGKQMLYGNRAKREEWLVRAMHACLCADEREVLAAAGPLLERLAQFDEAASAAPPAPSPRSSR
;
A
#
# COMPACT_ATOMS: atom_id res chain seq x y z
N MET A 1 11.42 5.33 27.72
CA MET A 1 11.99 6.62 27.24
C MET A 1 12.64 6.42 25.88
N ILE A 2 12.35 7.30 24.91
CA ILE A 2 13.02 7.31 23.61
C ILE A 2 14.40 7.94 23.79
N THR A 3 15.46 7.23 23.37
CA THR A 3 16.84 7.69 23.48
C THR A 3 17.36 8.22 22.14
N ALA A 4 18.47 8.96 22.16
CA ALA A 4 19.14 9.42 20.92
C ALA A 4 19.53 8.25 20.00
N LEU A 5 19.95 7.11 20.58
CA LEU A 5 20.25 5.89 19.83
C LEU A 5 19.01 5.35 19.10
N HIS A 6 17.84 5.32 19.74
CA HIS A 6 16.59 4.89 19.09
C HIS A 6 16.22 5.79 17.93
N LEU A 7 16.39 7.10 18.06
CA LEU A 7 16.14 8.06 16.97
C LEU A 7 17.11 7.86 15.80
N GLN A 8 18.38 7.59 16.08
CA GLN A 8 19.38 7.32 15.05
C GLN A 8 19.05 6.02 14.28
N GLN A 9 18.70 4.95 14.97
CA GLN A 9 18.28 3.68 14.37
C GLN A 9 17.05 3.86 13.49
N ALA A 10 16.02 4.55 13.96
CA ALA A 10 14.80 4.84 13.22
C ALA A 10 15.09 5.68 11.96
N SER A 11 15.96 6.70 12.07
CA SER A 11 16.37 7.53 10.93
C SER A 11 17.10 6.71 9.87
N ARG A 12 18.00 5.80 10.29
CA ARG A 12 18.73 4.91 9.38
C ARG A 12 17.76 3.96 8.66
N LEU A 13 16.87 3.28 9.38
CA LEU A 13 15.87 2.39 8.79
C LEU A 13 14.99 3.13 7.79
N ARG A 14 14.47 4.30 8.16
CA ARG A 14 13.68 5.15 7.25
C ARG A 14 14.45 5.48 5.97
N GLY A 15 15.74 5.83 6.09
CA GLY A 15 16.61 6.11 4.95
C GLY A 15 16.77 4.91 4.02
N GLN A 16 16.98 3.71 4.57
CA GLN A 16 17.13 2.45 3.84
C GLN A 16 15.84 2.06 3.10
N VAL A 17 14.70 2.12 3.79
CA VAL A 17 13.37 1.84 3.19
C VAL A 17 13.09 2.81 2.04
N ASN A 18 13.34 4.11 2.24
CA ASN A 18 13.16 5.12 1.19
C ASN A 18 14.08 4.89 -0.01
N ALA A 19 15.33 4.48 0.21
CA ALA A 19 16.28 4.20 -0.88
C ALA A 19 15.81 3.01 -1.73
N LEU A 20 15.40 1.91 -1.09
CA LEU A 20 14.85 0.75 -1.77
C LEU A 20 13.57 1.09 -2.53
N THR A 21 12.65 1.83 -1.91
CA THR A 21 11.41 2.28 -2.54
C THR A 21 11.68 3.13 -3.78
N ARG A 22 12.62 4.07 -3.73
CA ARG A 22 13.03 4.86 -4.92
C ARG A 22 13.60 3.98 -6.03
N ARG A 23 14.36 2.94 -5.67
CA ARG A 23 14.93 2.02 -6.66
C ARG A 23 13.85 1.19 -7.33
N LEU A 24 12.92 0.60 -6.58
CA LEU A 24 11.78 -0.14 -7.10
C LEU A 24 10.88 0.72 -8.00
N ARG A 25 10.70 2.00 -7.66
CA ARG A 25 9.96 2.95 -8.51
C ARG A 25 10.62 3.12 -9.87
N ARG A 26 11.95 3.23 -9.92
CA ARG A 26 12.69 3.37 -11.19
C ARG A 26 12.54 2.18 -12.11
N GLU A 27 12.44 0.97 -11.59
CA GLU A 27 12.22 -0.23 -12.41
C GLU A 27 10.86 -0.23 -13.13
N ALA A 28 9.91 0.52 -12.61
CA ALA A 28 8.56 0.63 -13.15
C ALA A 28 8.35 1.90 -14.00
N GLN A 29 9.36 2.77 -14.15
CA GLN A 29 9.23 4.07 -14.86
C GLN A 29 9.02 3.96 -16.38
N ALA A 30 9.23 2.78 -16.96
CA ALA A 30 8.93 2.54 -18.39
C ALA A 30 7.42 2.41 -18.67
N ASP A 31 6.59 2.37 -17.65
CA ASP A 31 5.13 2.26 -17.80
C ASP A 31 4.50 3.66 -17.96
N PRO A 32 3.47 3.82 -18.82
CA PRO A 32 2.81 5.11 -19.05
C PRO A 32 2.00 5.62 -17.86
N VAL A 33 1.87 4.81 -16.81
CA VAL A 33 1.06 5.12 -15.62
C VAL A 33 1.94 5.70 -14.52
N GLN A 34 1.52 6.83 -13.97
CA GLN A 34 2.24 7.49 -12.88
C GLN A 34 2.18 6.65 -11.59
N PHE A 35 3.18 6.79 -10.75
CA PHE A 35 3.26 6.04 -9.49
C PHE A 35 2.03 6.25 -8.59
N SER A 36 1.49 7.47 -8.53
CA SER A 36 0.26 7.80 -7.78
C SER A 36 -0.96 7.00 -8.27
N GLN A 37 -1.06 6.77 -9.56
CA GLN A 37 -2.10 5.96 -10.17
C GLN A 37 -1.93 4.48 -9.81
N LEU A 38 -0.68 3.97 -9.82
CA LEU A 38 -0.39 2.59 -9.39
C LEU A 38 -0.71 2.36 -7.90
N VAL A 39 -0.52 3.36 -7.06
CA VAL A 39 -0.94 3.30 -5.64
C VAL A 39 -2.45 3.11 -5.54
N VAL A 40 -3.23 3.88 -6.30
CA VAL A 40 -4.70 3.77 -6.29
C VAL A 40 -5.16 2.43 -6.88
N LEU A 41 -4.59 1.97 -8.01
CA LEU A 41 -4.88 0.63 -8.54
C LEU A 41 -4.56 -0.47 -7.52
N GLY A 42 -3.42 -0.36 -6.84
CA GLY A 42 -3.03 -1.29 -5.78
C GLY A 42 -3.96 -1.28 -4.57
N ALA A 43 -4.51 -0.11 -4.21
CA ALA A 43 -5.49 0.01 -3.15
C ALA A 43 -6.83 -0.65 -3.50
N ILE A 44 -7.31 -0.44 -4.72
CA ILE A 44 -8.54 -1.10 -5.23
C ILE A 44 -8.37 -2.64 -5.19
N ASP A 45 -7.22 -3.14 -5.65
CA ASP A 45 -6.91 -4.57 -5.63
C ASP A 45 -6.86 -5.16 -4.21
N ARG A 46 -6.17 -4.47 -3.29
CA ARG A 46 -5.98 -4.91 -1.90
C ARG A 46 -7.26 -4.91 -1.08
N LEU A 47 -8.11 -3.89 -1.25
CA LEU A 47 -9.37 -3.80 -0.53
C LEU A 47 -10.39 -4.83 -1.04
N GLY A 48 -10.28 -5.28 -2.28
CA GLY A 48 -11.26 -6.20 -2.88
C GLY A 48 -12.66 -5.58 -2.91
N GLY A 49 -13.68 -6.38 -3.27
CA GLY A 49 -15.08 -6.01 -3.01
C GLY A 49 -15.59 -4.68 -3.57
N GLU A 50 -14.87 -4.07 -4.52
CA GLU A 50 -15.27 -2.83 -5.20
C GLU A 50 -15.45 -1.65 -4.24
N PRO A 51 -14.34 -1.13 -3.65
CA PRO A 51 -14.40 -0.06 -2.66
C PRO A 51 -15.03 1.23 -3.19
N THR A 52 -15.63 1.99 -2.28
CA THR A 52 -16.07 3.36 -2.56
C THR A 52 -14.86 4.32 -2.59
N PRO A 53 -14.96 5.50 -3.24
CA PRO A 53 -13.93 6.53 -3.18
C PRO A 53 -13.57 6.96 -1.75
N SER A 54 -14.52 6.95 -0.83
CA SER A 54 -14.29 7.32 0.58
C SER A 54 -13.42 6.28 1.30
N GLU A 55 -13.68 4.98 1.07
CA GLU A 55 -12.86 3.88 1.60
C GLU A 55 -11.43 3.94 1.05
N LEU A 56 -11.28 4.21 -0.26
CA LEU A 56 -9.97 4.40 -0.89
C LEU A 56 -9.21 5.61 -0.31
N ALA A 57 -9.90 6.75 -0.13
CA ALA A 57 -9.29 7.94 0.46
C ALA A 57 -8.79 7.69 1.89
N SER A 58 -9.58 6.98 2.67
CA SER A 58 -9.23 6.60 4.04
C SER A 58 -8.04 5.64 4.07
N ALA A 59 -8.09 4.57 3.27
CA ALA A 59 -7.04 3.55 3.22
C ALA A 59 -5.68 4.10 2.80
N GLU A 60 -5.66 5.03 1.82
CA GLU A 60 -4.43 5.65 1.32
C GLU A 60 -4.08 6.97 2.02
N ARG A 61 -4.86 7.39 3.02
CA ARG A 61 -4.71 8.68 3.72
C ARG A 61 -4.59 9.85 2.74
N MET A 62 -5.37 9.79 1.65
CA MET A 62 -5.39 10.81 0.59
C MET A 62 -6.52 11.80 0.80
N ARG A 63 -6.29 13.07 0.40
CA ARG A 63 -7.39 14.03 0.31
C ARG A 63 -8.36 13.61 -0.79
N SER A 64 -9.67 13.69 -0.51
CA SER A 64 -10.72 13.28 -1.45
C SER A 64 -10.63 13.95 -2.82
N SER A 65 -10.19 15.21 -2.88
CA SER A 65 -9.98 15.96 -4.13
C SER A 65 -8.87 15.35 -5.00
N ASN A 66 -7.74 14.97 -4.38
CA ASN A 66 -6.62 14.36 -5.09
C ASN A 66 -7.00 12.98 -5.62
N LEU A 67 -7.66 12.16 -4.77
CA LEU A 67 -8.17 10.86 -5.19
C LEU A 67 -9.17 10.99 -6.33
N ALA A 68 -10.10 11.95 -6.26
CA ALA A 68 -11.11 12.17 -7.30
C ALA A 68 -10.47 12.51 -8.66
N ALA A 69 -9.36 13.28 -8.68
CA ALA A 69 -8.61 13.55 -9.89
C ALA A 69 -7.97 12.27 -10.46
N LEU A 70 -7.26 11.50 -9.63
CA LEU A 70 -6.64 10.24 -10.03
C LEU A 70 -7.66 9.21 -10.53
N LEU A 71 -8.81 9.09 -9.88
CA LEU A 71 -9.87 8.19 -10.32
C LEU A 71 -10.46 8.59 -11.68
N ARG A 72 -10.58 9.90 -11.98
CA ARG A 72 -11.02 10.37 -13.31
C ARG A 72 -9.99 10.03 -14.40
N GLU A 73 -8.71 10.23 -14.11
CA GLU A 73 -7.63 9.88 -15.04
C GLU A 73 -7.59 8.37 -15.31
N LEU A 74 -7.69 7.54 -14.26
CA LEU A 74 -7.72 6.08 -14.39
C LEU A 74 -8.93 5.57 -15.16
N GLU A 75 -10.09 6.19 -14.96
CA GLU A 75 -11.33 5.86 -15.68
C GLU A 75 -11.24 6.26 -17.14
N SER A 76 -10.77 7.48 -17.44
CA SER A 76 -10.56 7.94 -18.83
C SER A 76 -9.51 7.10 -19.57
N GLY A 77 -8.50 6.59 -18.84
CA GLY A 77 -7.51 5.63 -19.35
C GLY A 77 -8.02 4.20 -19.46
N GLY A 78 -9.28 3.91 -19.09
CA GLY A 78 -9.87 2.58 -19.17
C GLY A 78 -9.30 1.57 -18.17
N LEU A 79 -8.60 2.03 -17.13
CA LEU A 79 -7.95 1.17 -16.13
C LEU A 79 -8.86 0.79 -14.96
N ILE A 80 -9.89 1.59 -14.73
CA ILE A 80 -10.95 1.31 -13.73
C ILE A 80 -12.33 1.47 -14.35
N ARG A 81 -13.33 0.95 -13.66
CA ARG A 81 -14.76 1.16 -13.93
C ARG A 81 -15.43 1.67 -12.68
N ARG A 82 -16.42 2.56 -12.84
CA ARG A 82 -17.32 2.97 -11.78
C ARG A 82 -18.72 2.46 -12.07
N HIS A 83 -19.41 2.08 -11.03
CA HIS A 83 -20.80 1.67 -11.09
C HIS A 83 -21.54 2.09 -9.82
N ALA A 84 -22.86 2.18 -9.87
CA ALA A 84 -23.66 2.49 -8.70
C ALA A 84 -23.58 1.35 -7.68
N ASP A 85 -23.57 1.71 -6.39
CA ASP A 85 -23.66 0.72 -5.31
C ASP A 85 -25.05 0.02 -5.37
N PRO A 86 -25.12 -1.32 -5.37
CA PRO A 86 -26.38 -2.04 -5.42
C PRO A 86 -27.32 -1.76 -4.24
N ALA A 87 -26.76 -1.41 -3.08
CA ALA A 87 -27.54 -1.14 -1.86
C ALA A 87 -27.89 0.34 -1.70
N ASP A 88 -27.08 1.25 -2.25
CA ASP A 88 -27.30 2.70 -2.17
C ASP A 88 -26.82 3.35 -3.47
N GLY A 89 -27.72 3.52 -4.43
CA GLY A 89 -27.42 4.10 -5.76
C GLY A 89 -26.85 5.51 -5.74
N ARG A 90 -26.82 6.20 -4.59
CA ARG A 90 -26.12 7.48 -4.40
C ARG A 90 -24.61 7.30 -4.23
N LYS A 91 -24.16 6.10 -3.90
CA LYS A 91 -22.75 5.76 -3.77
C LYS A 91 -22.23 5.16 -5.06
N SER A 92 -20.96 5.46 -5.36
CA SER A 92 -20.23 4.88 -6.49
C SER A 92 -19.22 3.87 -5.95
N ARG A 93 -19.12 2.73 -6.62
CA ARG A 93 -18.07 1.73 -6.38
C ARG A 93 -17.05 1.75 -7.50
N VAL A 94 -15.84 1.32 -7.20
CA VAL A 94 -14.71 1.34 -8.14
C VAL A 94 -14.13 -0.07 -8.24
N SER A 95 -13.96 -0.56 -9.48
CA SER A 95 -13.31 -1.83 -9.76
C SER A 95 -12.22 -1.70 -10.80
N LEU A 96 -11.22 -2.59 -10.77
CA LEU A 96 -10.22 -2.68 -11.81
C LEU A 96 -10.82 -3.24 -13.10
N SER A 97 -10.51 -2.62 -14.22
CA SER A 97 -10.75 -3.22 -15.53
C SER A 97 -9.74 -4.35 -15.81
N ALA A 98 -9.95 -5.13 -16.87
CA ALA A 98 -8.96 -6.11 -17.34
C ALA A 98 -7.61 -5.44 -17.64
N SER A 99 -7.63 -4.28 -18.31
CA SER A 99 -6.43 -3.48 -18.59
C SER A 99 -5.77 -2.96 -17.31
N GLY A 100 -6.56 -2.52 -16.33
CA GLY A 100 -6.05 -2.08 -15.03
C GLY A 100 -5.36 -3.20 -14.25
N LYS A 101 -5.93 -4.40 -14.24
CA LYS A 101 -5.31 -5.59 -13.64
C LYS A 101 -4.00 -5.94 -14.35
N GLN A 102 -4.00 -5.99 -15.67
CA GLN A 102 -2.81 -6.28 -16.47
C GLN A 102 -1.70 -5.27 -16.19
N MET A 103 -2.03 -3.98 -16.15
CA MET A 103 -1.08 -2.89 -15.83
C MET A 103 -0.50 -3.03 -14.44
N LEU A 104 -1.34 -3.24 -13.43
CA LEU A 104 -0.93 -3.37 -12.03
C LEU A 104 -0.03 -4.59 -11.83
N TYR A 105 -0.44 -5.75 -12.32
CA TYR A 105 0.31 -6.99 -12.12
C TYR A 105 1.59 -7.03 -12.95
N GLY A 106 1.57 -6.51 -14.18
CA GLY A 106 2.78 -6.36 -14.99
C GLY A 106 3.82 -5.44 -14.33
N ASN A 107 3.36 -4.34 -13.73
CA ASN A 107 4.23 -3.44 -12.98
C ASN A 107 4.77 -4.08 -11.69
N ARG A 108 3.97 -4.88 -10.99
CA ARG A 108 4.44 -5.67 -9.82
C ARG A 108 5.50 -6.68 -10.23
N ALA A 109 5.24 -7.48 -11.26
CA ALA A 109 6.16 -8.50 -11.76
C ALA A 109 7.54 -7.92 -12.11
N LYS A 110 7.60 -6.80 -12.82
CA LYS A 110 8.88 -6.11 -13.14
C LYS A 110 9.69 -5.77 -11.89
N ARG A 111 9.04 -5.26 -10.85
CA ARG A 111 9.69 -4.90 -9.58
C ARG A 111 10.14 -6.12 -8.80
N GLU A 112 9.33 -7.17 -8.79
CA GLU A 112 9.64 -8.44 -8.13
C GLU A 112 10.82 -9.14 -8.82
N GLU A 113 10.84 -9.21 -10.15
CA GLU A 113 11.94 -9.77 -10.92
C GLU A 113 13.25 -9.01 -10.67
N TRP A 114 13.20 -7.67 -10.67
CA TRP A 114 14.37 -6.88 -10.33
C TRP A 114 14.83 -7.16 -8.90
N LEU A 115 13.92 -7.22 -7.93
CA LEU A 115 14.24 -7.45 -6.53
C LEU A 115 14.89 -8.83 -6.35
N VAL A 116 14.36 -9.86 -6.98
CA VAL A 116 14.95 -11.21 -6.96
C VAL A 116 16.37 -11.19 -7.51
N ARG A 117 16.61 -10.56 -8.68
CA ARG A 117 17.95 -10.45 -9.25
C ARG A 117 18.90 -9.70 -8.31
N ALA A 118 18.44 -8.60 -7.71
CA ALA A 118 19.24 -7.80 -6.78
C ALA A 118 19.59 -8.60 -5.51
N MET A 119 18.64 -9.32 -4.93
CA MET A 119 18.85 -10.17 -3.75
C MET A 119 19.90 -11.26 -4.04
N HIS A 120 19.82 -11.91 -5.20
CA HIS A 120 20.80 -12.95 -5.57
C HIS A 120 22.18 -12.38 -5.88
N ALA A 121 22.26 -11.18 -6.44
CA ALA A 121 23.54 -10.55 -6.80
C ALA A 121 24.26 -9.90 -5.59
N CYS A 122 23.51 -9.42 -4.60
CA CYS A 122 24.06 -8.60 -3.52
C CYS A 122 24.11 -9.30 -2.16
N LEU A 123 23.36 -10.41 -1.96
CA LEU A 123 23.20 -11.04 -0.65
C LEU A 123 23.60 -12.52 -0.71
N CYS A 124 24.28 -13.00 0.32
CA CYS A 124 24.48 -14.45 0.55
C CYS A 124 23.16 -15.12 1.01
N ALA A 125 23.16 -16.45 1.14
CA ALA A 125 21.97 -17.21 1.52
C ALA A 125 21.42 -16.76 2.88
N ASP A 126 22.30 -16.68 3.88
CA ASP A 126 21.91 -16.32 5.27
C ASP A 126 21.35 -14.89 5.34
N GLU A 127 21.91 -13.96 4.58
CA GLU A 127 21.40 -12.58 4.52
C GLU A 127 20.03 -12.51 3.86
N ARG A 128 19.74 -13.34 2.87
CA ARG A 128 18.39 -13.44 2.28
C ARG A 128 17.37 -13.99 3.28
N GLU A 129 17.76 -14.96 4.10
CA GLU A 129 16.90 -15.49 5.16
C GLU A 129 16.60 -14.43 6.23
N VAL A 130 17.62 -13.67 6.66
CA VAL A 130 17.45 -12.53 7.59
C VAL A 130 16.51 -11.51 7.01
N LEU A 131 16.65 -11.16 5.73
CA LEU A 131 15.78 -10.19 5.06
C LEU A 131 14.34 -10.70 4.96
N ALA A 132 14.13 -11.98 4.65
CA ALA A 132 12.80 -12.60 4.63
C ALA A 132 12.15 -12.61 6.01
N ALA A 133 12.92 -12.92 7.06
CA ALA A 133 12.45 -12.88 8.44
C ALA A 133 12.10 -11.46 8.92
N ALA A 134 12.70 -10.43 8.34
CA ALA A 134 12.37 -9.03 8.65
C ALA A 134 11.04 -8.56 8.04
N GLY A 135 10.51 -9.23 7.02
CA GLY A 135 9.27 -8.86 6.32
C GLY A 135 8.09 -8.64 7.27
N PRO A 136 7.72 -9.64 8.11
CA PRO A 136 6.62 -9.50 9.06
C PRO A 136 6.81 -8.36 10.08
N LEU A 137 8.07 -8.01 10.40
CA LEU A 137 8.37 -6.88 11.30
C LEU A 137 8.07 -5.55 10.62
N LEU A 138 8.39 -5.41 9.34
CA LEU A 138 8.08 -4.23 8.54
C LEU A 138 6.56 -4.06 8.35
N GLU A 139 5.83 -5.16 8.14
CA GLU A 139 4.36 -5.15 8.05
C GLU A 139 3.73 -4.66 9.35
N ARG A 140 4.18 -5.16 10.50
CA ARG A 140 3.71 -4.71 11.81
C ARG A 140 3.98 -3.24 12.05
N LEU A 141 5.15 -2.73 11.64
CA LEU A 141 5.46 -1.30 11.73
C LEU A 141 4.55 -0.47 10.83
N ALA A 142 4.24 -0.96 9.63
CA ALA A 142 3.35 -0.26 8.70
C ALA A 142 1.89 -0.20 9.17
N GLN A 143 1.47 -1.18 9.97
CA GLN A 143 0.12 -1.27 10.54
C GLN A 143 -0.04 -0.55 11.88
N PHE A 144 1.07 -0.06 12.47
CA PHE A 144 1.01 0.60 13.77
C PHE A 144 0.21 1.90 13.67
N ASP A 145 -0.85 1.98 14.50
CA ASP A 145 -1.68 3.18 14.67
C ASP A 145 -1.60 3.64 16.12
N GLU A 146 -1.01 4.80 16.33
CA GLU A 146 -0.80 5.39 17.67
C GLU A 146 -2.15 5.71 18.34
N ALA A 147 -3.16 6.11 17.56
CA ALA A 147 -4.50 6.39 18.07
C ALA A 147 -5.21 5.14 18.60
N ALA A 148 -5.03 4.00 17.94
CA ALA A 148 -5.59 2.72 18.41
C ALA A 148 -4.84 2.17 19.63
N SER A 149 -3.54 2.45 19.75
CA SER A 149 -2.71 2.00 20.88
C SER A 149 -2.93 2.83 22.18
N ALA A 150 -3.43 4.05 22.06
CA ALA A 150 -3.74 4.95 23.18
C ALA A 150 -5.16 4.74 23.75
N ALA A 151 -6.00 3.89 23.16
CA ALA A 151 -7.32 3.61 23.66
C ALA A 151 -7.22 2.81 24.99
N PRO A 152 -7.91 3.24 26.07
CA PRO A 152 -7.93 2.48 27.32
C PRO A 152 -8.59 1.11 27.08
N PRO A 153 -8.15 0.05 27.77
CA PRO A 153 -8.74 -1.28 27.63
C PRO A 153 -10.24 -1.22 27.92
N ALA A 154 -11.03 -1.84 27.02
CA ALA A 154 -12.47 -1.92 27.18
C ALA A 154 -12.82 -2.50 28.59
N PRO A 155 -13.82 -1.94 29.30
CA PRO A 155 -14.20 -2.45 30.59
C PRO A 155 -14.65 -3.91 30.47
N SER A 156 -14.04 -4.78 31.28
CA SER A 156 -14.41 -6.20 31.36
C SER A 156 -15.91 -6.34 31.61
N PRO A 157 -16.61 -7.27 30.95
CA PRO A 157 -18.02 -7.49 31.18
C PRO A 157 -18.21 -7.86 32.67
N ARG A 158 -19.01 -7.06 33.37
CA ARG A 158 -19.38 -7.33 34.77
C ARG A 158 -20.12 -8.68 34.78
N SER A 159 -19.49 -9.65 35.43
CA SER A 159 -20.12 -10.93 35.77
C SER A 159 -21.34 -10.65 36.63
N SER A 160 -22.52 -10.75 36.05
CA SER A 160 -23.79 -10.74 36.78
C SER A 160 -23.89 -12.06 37.54
N ARG A 161 -23.90 -11.97 38.85
CA ARG A 161 -24.39 -13.06 39.70
C ARG A 161 -25.88 -13.00 39.81
#